data_e3e971fde8c5b1def6ff4cc7ac737e5f
#
_entry.id   e3e971fde8c5b1def6ff4cc7ac737e5f
#
_cell.length_a   1.000
_cell.length_b   1.000
_cell.length_c   1.000
_cell.angle_alpha   90.00
_cell.angle_beta   90.00
_cell.angle_gamma   90.00
#
_symmetry.space_group_name_H-M   'P 1'
#
loop_
_entity.id
_entity.type
_entity.pdbx_description
1 polymer ?
#
loop_
_entity_poly.entity_id
_entity_poly.type
_entity_poly.pdbx_seq_one_letter_code
_entity_poly.pdbx_strand_id
1 'polypeptide(L)'
;SDIIIYGPGTQYSSLFPSYLTKNIREIIVKSKARKFLITNIFLDNDIYKESVESIIKKFNFFFNKNKKKKINNNKLVNYFLINKFDEDDRNLLKKDNYLVFNKKQNFTLLDWEKGEGLHYPNWLARKIFSLSNKSLIIKSLPRSVLSIIIPCLNERRTINKVLTKIKNLKINNFNLVIDVIVVDGGSNDGSVSIINKFKDFKFYYLSNAGKGEAIKYGIEKSKGDVIAFFPSDNEYNVDDLEKIITPIMLNQSKAVYGSRMIKSILEDQLSKIYKNNTITLLLSKYGGKLINLFILAFYNMSISDPFTSIKAFDAKLLKSLQLNRKGFDLDFEVFIKLHKKKCFFLEVPVHFKPRTPKQGKKITALDGLKCIFYLIFSKFL
;
A
#
# COMPACT_ATOMS: atom_id res chain seq x y z
N SER A 1 -21.31 -5.92 21.88
CA SER A 1 -20.48 -5.46 20.75
C SER A 1 -19.01 -5.61 21.09
N ASP A 2 -18.22 -6.11 20.14
CA ASP A 2 -16.77 -6.30 20.29
C ASP A 2 -15.99 -5.08 19.82
N ILE A 3 -16.61 -4.28 18.96
CA ILE A 3 -16.04 -3.07 18.39
C ILE A 3 -17.09 -1.95 18.39
N ILE A 4 -16.67 -0.76 18.77
CA ILE A 4 -17.42 0.49 18.64
C ILE A 4 -16.61 1.43 17.78
N ILE A 5 -17.22 1.96 16.71
CA ILE A 5 -16.59 2.89 15.78
C ILE A 5 -17.35 4.22 15.81
N TYR A 6 -16.65 5.28 16.18
CA TYR A 6 -17.09 6.64 15.92
C TYR A 6 -16.55 7.02 14.56
N GLY A 7 -17.42 7.01 13.55
CA GLY A 7 -17.05 7.19 12.15
C GLY A 7 -16.69 8.62 11.79
N PRO A 8 -16.04 8.80 10.63
CA PRO A 8 -15.95 10.09 9.98
C PRO A 8 -17.35 10.48 9.46
N GLY A 9 -17.59 11.77 9.32
CA GLY A 9 -18.86 12.31 8.81
C GLY A 9 -19.14 13.69 9.39
N THR A 10 -20.36 14.15 9.19
CA THR A 10 -20.80 15.46 9.68
C THR A 10 -20.83 15.47 11.21
N GLN A 11 -19.86 16.15 11.81
CA GLN A 11 -19.60 16.07 13.25
C GLN A 11 -20.70 16.78 14.06
N TYR A 12 -20.98 18.04 13.71
CA TYR A 12 -21.90 18.87 14.47
C TYR A 12 -23.37 18.58 14.17
N SER A 13 -23.69 18.31 12.92
CA SER A 13 -25.08 18.08 12.49
C SER A 13 -25.59 16.67 12.80
N SER A 14 -24.71 15.67 12.86
CA SER A 14 -25.12 14.27 13.00
C SER A 14 -24.47 13.55 14.17
N LEU A 15 -23.13 13.55 14.26
CA LEU A 15 -22.44 12.69 15.22
C LEU A 15 -22.49 13.22 16.64
N PHE A 16 -22.17 14.49 16.88
CA PHE A 16 -22.19 15.07 18.22
C PHE A 16 -23.58 15.04 18.88
N PRO A 17 -24.68 15.37 18.18
CA PRO A 17 -26.01 15.21 18.73
C PRO A 17 -26.33 13.79 19.17
N SER A 18 -25.89 12.75 18.45
CA SER A 18 -26.13 11.35 18.79
C SER A 18 -25.51 10.97 20.13
N TYR A 19 -24.40 11.61 20.53
CA TYR A 19 -23.72 11.34 21.80
C TYR A 19 -24.48 11.88 23.02
N LEU A 20 -25.48 12.75 22.80
CA LEU A 20 -26.37 13.27 23.85
C LEU A 20 -27.50 12.30 24.17
N THR A 21 -27.66 11.22 23.43
CA THR A 21 -28.70 10.20 23.68
C THR A 21 -28.60 9.69 25.10
N LYS A 22 -29.77 9.54 25.76
CA LYS A 22 -29.86 9.10 27.15
C LYS A 22 -29.14 7.76 27.36
N ASN A 23 -28.27 7.71 28.37
CA ASN A 23 -27.50 6.56 28.80
C ASN A 23 -26.43 6.06 27.78
N ILE A 24 -26.25 6.65 26.61
CA ILE A 24 -25.29 6.18 25.62
C ILE A 24 -23.84 6.21 26.15
N ARG A 25 -23.48 7.25 26.88
CA ARG A 25 -22.17 7.39 27.52
C ARG A 25 -21.87 6.26 28.50
N GLU A 26 -22.82 5.99 29.39
CA GLU A 26 -22.71 4.98 30.44
C GLU A 26 -22.60 3.57 29.82
N ILE A 27 -23.36 3.29 28.78
CA ILE A 27 -23.31 2.03 28.04
C ILE A 27 -21.93 1.87 27.36
N ILE A 28 -21.44 2.92 26.70
CA ILE A 28 -20.13 2.90 26.02
C ILE A 28 -18.99 2.69 27.02
N VAL A 29 -19.02 3.38 28.15
CA VAL A 29 -17.98 3.27 29.20
C VAL A 29 -17.95 1.88 29.83
N LYS A 30 -19.11 1.27 30.06
CA LYS A 30 -19.22 -0.10 30.62
C LYS A 30 -18.85 -1.17 29.61
N SER A 31 -18.94 -0.87 28.30
CA SER A 31 -18.65 -1.83 27.25
C SER A 31 -17.16 -2.20 27.23
N LYS A 32 -16.86 -3.50 27.13
CA LYS A 32 -15.52 -4.05 26.93
C LYS A 32 -15.06 -3.95 25.47
N ALA A 33 -15.91 -3.47 24.56
CA ALA A 33 -15.60 -3.30 23.16
C ALA A 33 -14.37 -2.41 22.93
N ARG A 34 -13.58 -2.71 21.93
CA ARG A 34 -12.52 -1.81 21.43
C ARG A 34 -13.19 -0.61 20.74
N LYS A 35 -12.77 0.58 21.07
CA LYS A 35 -13.39 1.84 20.66
C LYS A 35 -12.44 2.62 19.76
N PHE A 36 -12.88 2.95 18.55
CA PHE A 36 -12.12 3.64 17.54
C PHE A 36 -12.80 4.94 17.18
N LEU A 37 -12.07 6.05 17.24
CA LEU A 37 -12.52 7.32 16.67
C LEU A 37 -11.74 7.58 15.38
N ILE A 38 -12.48 7.76 14.30
CA ILE A 38 -11.95 8.01 12.95
C ILE A 38 -12.27 9.45 12.60
N THR A 39 -11.25 10.23 12.22
CA THR A 39 -11.47 11.62 11.81
C THR A 39 -11.71 11.70 10.30
N ASN A 40 -12.35 12.80 9.88
CA ASN A 40 -12.42 13.17 8.47
C ASN A 40 -11.00 13.37 7.92
N ILE A 41 -10.81 13.19 6.62
CA ILE A 41 -9.56 13.49 5.92
C ILE A 41 -9.54 14.97 5.56
N PHE A 42 -10.62 15.47 4.95
CA PHE A 42 -10.79 16.87 4.58
C PHE A 42 -11.66 17.64 5.57
N LEU A 43 -11.45 18.94 5.60
CA LEU A 43 -12.42 19.88 6.16
C LEU A 43 -13.65 19.89 5.26
N ASP A 44 -14.82 19.80 5.86
CA ASP A 44 -16.12 20.01 5.21
C ASP A 44 -16.82 21.25 5.82
N ASN A 45 -17.99 21.58 5.34
CA ASN A 45 -18.75 22.73 5.82
C ASN A 45 -19.11 22.64 7.30
N ASP A 46 -19.18 21.41 7.86
CA ASP A 46 -19.54 21.13 9.25
C ASP A 46 -18.36 21.33 10.20
N ILE A 47 -17.11 21.14 9.72
CA ILE A 47 -15.88 21.22 10.51
C ILE A 47 -14.88 22.26 9.96
N TYR A 48 -15.38 23.26 9.28
CA TYR A 48 -14.57 24.35 8.75
C TYR A 48 -13.73 25.03 9.83
N LYS A 49 -12.44 25.21 9.58
CA LYS A 49 -11.43 25.74 10.54
C LYS A 49 -11.15 24.87 11.78
N GLU A 50 -11.59 23.61 11.81
CA GLU A 50 -11.27 22.71 12.90
C GLU A 50 -9.91 22.03 12.70
N SER A 51 -9.30 21.59 13.82
CA SER A 51 -8.19 20.63 13.84
C SER A 51 -8.65 19.30 14.44
N VAL A 52 -7.84 18.26 14.27
CA VAL A 52 -8.11 16.95 14.89
C VAL A 52 -8.28 17.10 16.41
N GLU A 53 -7.42 17.88 17.05
CA GLU A 53 -7.47 18.12 18.50
C GLU A 53 -8.74 18.85 18.92
N SER A 54 -9.18 19.80 18.10
CA SER A 54 -10.43 20.51 18.35
C SER A 54 -11.63 19.58 18.27
N ILE A 55 -11.70 18.73 17.26
CA ILE A 55 -12.75 17.70 17.12
C ILE A 55 -12.74 16.76 18.33
N ILE A 56 -11.56 16.28 18.77
CA ILE A 56 -11.45 15.39 19.93
C ILE A 56 -11.88 16.10 21.23
N LYS A 57 -11.54 17.38 21.41
CA LYS A 57 -12.01 18.17 22.56
C LYS A 57 -13.54 18.29 22.56
N LYS A 58 -14.14 18.56 21.40
CA LYS A 58 -15.59 18.67 21.26
C LYS A 58 -16.30 17.32 21.42
N PHE A 59 -15.74 16.24 20.86
CA PHE A 59 -16.18 14.87 21.14
C PHE A 59 -16.30 14.61 22.65
N ASN A 60 -15.23 14.91 23.40
CA ASN A 60 -15.21 14.74 24.84
C ASN A 60 -16.20 15.68 25.56
N PHE A 61 -16.33 16.92 25.07
CA PHE A 61 -17.30 17.88 25.61
C PHE A 61 -18.74 17.35 25.46
N PHE A 62 -19.14 16.87 24.29
CA PHE A 62 -20.50 16.39 24.06
C PHE A 62 -20.82 15.13 24.89
N PHE A 63 -19.90 14.19 25.05
CA PHE A 63 -20.09 13.04 25.94
C PHE A 63 -20.19 13.43 27.43
N ASN A 64 -19.61 14.56 27.83
CA ASN A 64 -19.64 15.04 29.21
C ASN A 64 -20.67 16.16 29.47
N LYS A 65 -21.36 16.60 28.43
CA LYS A 65 -22.34 17.68 28.53
C LYS A 65 -23.46 17.30 29.55
N ASN A 66 -23.75 18.20 30.45
CA ASN A 66 -24.78 18.03 31.49
C ASN A 66 -24.54 16.83 32.43
N LYS A 67 -23.30 16.36 32.59
CA LYS A 67 -22.95 15.27 33.49
C LYS A 67 -22.14 15.77 34.69
N LYS A 68 -22.55 15.40 35.93
CA LYS A 68 -21.83 15.75 37.15
C LYS A 68 -20.41 15.18 37.19
N LYS A 69 -20.23 13.92 36.74
CA LYS A 69 -18.93 13.25 36.70
C LYS A 69 -18.38 13.23 35.28
N LYS A 70 -17.30 13.97 35.02
CA LYS A 70 -16.59 13.99 33.73
C LYS A 70 -15.78 12.70 33.53
N ILE A 71 -15.69 12.24 32.31
CA ILE A 71 -14.96 11.03 31.91
C ILE A 71 -13.87 11.42 30.92
N ASN A 72 -12.67 10.89 31.11
CA ASN A 72 -11.54 11.11 30.19
C ASN A 72 -11.70 10.31 28.90
N ASN A 73 -11.08 10.80 27.81
CA ASN A 73 -11.09 10.19 26.50
C ASN A 73 -10.69 8.71 26.53
N ASN A 74 -9.74 8.31 27.39
CA ASN A 74 -9.23 6.93 27.46
C ASN A 74 -10.31 5.88 27.79
N LYS A 75 -11.44 6.29 28.40
CA LYS A 75 -12.59 5.40 28.65
C LYS A 75 -13.58 5.37 27.49
N LEU A 76 -13.56 6.41 26.64
CA LEU A 76 -14.46 6.56 25.50
C LEU A 76 -13.82 6.08 24.19
N VAL A 77 -12.49 6.18 24.05
CA VAL A 77 -11.75 5.86 22.83
C VAL A 77 -10.47 5.12 23.20
N ASN A 78 -10.21 3.99 22.55
CA ASN A 78 -8.94 3.27 22.66
C ASN A 78 -7.94 3.68 21.59
N TYR A 79 -8.42 3.99 20.38
CA TYR A 79 -7.59 4.35 19.23
C TYR A 79 -8.16 5.56 18.50
N PHE A 80 -7.33 6.58 18.32
CA PHE A 80 -7.62 7.70 17.45
C PHE A 80 -6.96 7.43 16.09
N LEU A 81 -7.76 7.19 15.07
CA LEU A 81 -7.29 6.86 13.73
C LEU A 81 -7.34 8.11 12.86
N ILE A 82 -6.18 8.57 12.42
CA ILE A 82 -6.01 9.84 11.71
C ILE A 82 -5.25 9.57 10.40
N ASN A 83 -5.66 10.21 9.31
CA ASN A 83 -4.95 10.09 8.04
C ASN A 83 -3.56 10.74 8.16
N LYS A 84 -2.52 10.00 7.76
CA LYS A 84 -1.15 10.50 7.71
C LYS A 84 -0.96 11.28 6.42
N PHE A 85 -0.56 12.54 6.56
CA PHE A 85 -0.07 13.33 5.43
C PHE A 85 1.44 13.26 5.38
N ASP A 86 1.99 13.01 4.20
CA ASP A 86 3.41 13.24 3.96
C ASP A 86 3.63 14.74 3.73
N GLU A 87 4.73 15.30 4.22
CA GLU A 87 5.05 16.73 4.02
C GLU A 87 5.24 17.04 2.54
N ASP A 88 5.77 16.07 1.79
CA ASP A 88 5.87 16.16 0.33
C ASP A 88 4.49 16.21 -0.35
N ASP A 89 3.49 15.56 0.21
CA ASP A 89 2.10 15.57 -0.29
C ASP A 89 1.43 16.95 -0.07
N ARG A 90 1.76 17.67 1.03
CA ARG A 90 1.20 19.01 1.32
C ARG A 90 1.57 20.04 0.27
N ASN A 91 2.80 19.99 -0.23
CA ASN A 91 3.32 20.94 -1.22
C ASN A 91 2.80 20.65 -2.64
N LEU A 92 2.37 19.41 -2.92
CA LEU A 92 1.95 18.98 -4.24
C LEU A 92 0.47 19.24 -4.55
N LEU A 93 -0.38 19.32 -3.53
CA LEU A 93 -1.84 19.27 -3.72
C LEU A 93 -2.60 20.57 -3.42
N LYS A 94 -1.97 21.76 -3.25
CA LYS A 94 -2.66 23.02 -2.89
C LYS A 94 -3.71 22.79 -1.78
N LYS A 95 -3.28 22.47 -0.52
CA LYS A 95 -4.16 21.78 0.39
C LYS A 95 -4.56 22.56 1.62
N ASP A 96 -5.37 23.55 1.38
CA ASP A 96 -6.07 24.28 2.45
C ASP A 96 -7.20 23.45 3.10
N ASN A 97 -7.58 22.32 2.50
CA ASN A 97 -8.77 21.55 2.89
C ASN A 97 -8.49 20.29 3.74
N TYR A 98 -7.25 19.94 4.01
CA TYR A 98 -6.94 18.78 4.88
C TYR A 98 -7.10 19.12 6.35
N LEU A 99 -7.68 18.18 7.11
CA LEU A 99 -7.77 18.29 8.55
C LEU A 99 -6.38 18.17 9.19
N VAL A 100 -5.89 19.25 9.79
CA VAL A 100 -4.56 19.32 10.40
C VAL A 100 -4.51 18.73 11.81
N PHE A 101 -3.36 18.22 12.23
CA PHE A 101 -3.13 17.68 13.57
C PHE A 101 -1.71 17.98 14.08
N ASN A 102 -1.53 17.97 15.41
CA ASN A 102 -0.23 18.15 16.04
C ASN A 102 0.49 16.80 16.20
N LYS A 103 1.66 16.64 15.60
CA LYS A 103 2.48 15.41 15.66
C LYS A 103 2.91 14.97 17.07
N LYS A 104 2.79 15.84 18.08
CA LYS A 104 3.18 15.54 19.47
C LYS A 104 2.17 14.66 20.23
N GLN A 105 1.01 14.39 19.68
CA GLN A 105 -0.02 13.55 20.33
C GLN A 105 0.08 12.08 19.88
N ASN A 106 -0.28 11.15 20.79
CA ASN A 106 -0.30 9.70 20.53
C ASN A 106 -1.49 9.31 19.65
N PHE A 107 -1.43 9.65 18.37
CA PHE A 107 -2.39 9.22 17.38
C PHE A 107 -1.89 7.99 16.61
N THR A 108 -2.80 7.13 16.19
CA THR A 108 -2.51 6.09 15.21
C THR A 108 -2.63 6.71 13.82
N LEU A 109 -1.50 7.11 13.25
CA LEU A 109 -1.44 7.70 11.92
C LEU A 109 -1.50 6.61 10.86
N LEU A 110 -2.41 6.72 9.92
CA LEU A 110 -2.66 5.75 8.87
C LEU A 110 -2.77 6.43 7.52
N ASP A 111 -2.19 5.80 6.53
CA ASP A 111 -2.25 6.22 5.14
C ASP A 111 -3.36 5.45 4.45
N TRP A 112 -4.59 5.96 4.48
CA TRP A 112 -5.78 5.27 3.98
C TRP A 112 -6.66 6.10 3.05
N GLU A 113 -6.17 7.23 2.58
CA GLU A 113 -6.90 8.02 1.63
C GLU A 113 -6.92 7.35 0.25
N LYS A 114 -8.11 7.25 -0.32
CA LYS A 114 -8.30 6.78 -1.70
C LYS A 114 -7.98 7.87 -2.73
N GLY A 115 -7.96 9.11 -2.31
CA GLY A 115 -7.91 10.33 -3.08
C GLY A 115 -9.14 11.20 -2.83
N GLU A 116 -9.05 12.49 -3.09
CA GLU A 116 -10.13 13.47 -2.94
C GLU A 116 -10.80 13.49 -1.55
N GLY A 117 -10.03 13.20 -0.49
CA GLY A 117 -10.53 13.16 0.89
C GLY A 117 -11.38 11.95 1.25
N LEU A 118 -11.47 10.95 0.37
CA LEU A 118 -12.23 9.74 0.62
C LEU A 118 -11.41 8.68 1.34
N HIS A 119 -11.98 8.07 2.38
CA HIS A 119 -11.39 6.91 3.03
C HIS A 119 -11.43 5.70 2.11
N TYR A 120 -10.39 4.86 2.16
CA TYR A 120 -10.38 3.56 1.51
C TYR A 120 -11.06 2.52 2.41
N PRO A 121 -12.36 2.15 2.19
CA PRO A 121 -13.16 1.43 3.18
C PRO A 121 -12.57 0.08 3.58
N ASN A 122 -12.09 -0.67 2.59
CA ASN A 122 -11.50 -2.00 2.84
C ASN A 122 -10.22 -1.92 3.68
N TRP A 123 -9.42 -0.89 3.50
CA TRP A 123 -8.19 -0.66 4.25
C TRP A 123 -8.49 -0.27 5.70
N LEU A 124 -9.42 0.67 5.85
CA LEU A 124 -9.87 1.15 7.16
C LEU A 124 -10.46 0.01 7.99
N ALA A 125 -11.39 -0.77 7.42
CA ALA A 125 -11.99 -1.93 8.09
C ALA A 125 -10.92 -2.91 8.58
N ARG A 126 -9.97 -3.28 7.71
CA ARG A 126 -8.89 -4.21 8.04
C ARG A 126 -8.01 -3.70 9.16
N LYS A 127 -7.67 -2.41 9.15
CA LYS A 127 -6.84 -1.81 10.19
C LYS A 127 -7.56 -1.81 11.53
N ILE A 128 -8.85 -1.53 11.57
CA ILE A 128 -9.67 -1.64 12.76
C ILE A 128 -9.63 -3.07 13.31
N PHE A 129 -9.86 -4.07 12.44
CA PHE A 129 -9.78 -5.49 12.85
C PHE A 129 -8.39 -5.87 13.34
N SER A 130 -7.32 -5.45 12.65
CA SER A 130 -5.94 -5.74 13.08
C SER A 130 -5.61 -5.15 14.46
N LEU A 131 -6.06 -3.92 14.71
CA LEU A 131 -5.87 -3.26 16.02
C LEU A 131 -6.75 -3.87 17.11
N SER A 132 -7.96 -4.31 16.76
CA SER A 132 -8.87 -4.99 17.70
C SER A 132 -8.29 -6.30 18.23
N ASN A 133 -7.62 -7.05 17.36
CA ASN A 133 -7.09 -8.38 17.63
C ASN A 133 -5.57 -8.41 17.86
N LYS A 134 -4.90 -7.27 17.90
CA LYS A 134 -3.43 -7.17 17.92
C LYS A 134 -2.76 -8.03 18.98
N SER A 135 -3.31 -8.12 20.19
CA SER A 135 -2.73 -8.91 21.28
C SER A 135 -2.94 -10.43 21.12
N LEU A 136 -4.03 -10.84 20.46
CA LEU A 136 -4.35 -12.25 20.22
C LEU A 136 -3.63 -12.77 18.96
N ILE A 137 -3.63 -11.98 17.88
CA ILE A 137 -3.06 -12.39 16.59
C ILE A 137 -1.54 -12.51 16.68
N ILE A 138 -0.84 -11.56 17.30
CA ILE A 138 0.64 -11.59 17.38
C ILE A 138 1.15 -12.75 18.21
N LYS A 139 0.44 -13.11 19.29
CA LYS A 139 0.83 -14.24 20.16
C LYS A 139 0.51 -15.62 19.59
N SER A 140 -0.46 -15.72 18.68
CA SER A 140 -0.95 -16.99 18.12
C SER A 140 -0.47 -17.28 16.71
N LEU A 141 0.11 -16.28 15.99
CA LEU A 141 0.63 -16.51 14.63
C LEU A 141 1.91 -17.35 14.71
N PRO A 142 1.98 -18.46 13.96
CA PRO A 142 3.22 -19.19 13.80
C PRO A 142 4.29 -18.27 13.18
N ARG A 143 5.55 -18.59 13.46
CA ARG A 143 6.67 -17.92 12.81
C ARG A 143 6.55 -18.12 11.31
N SER A 144 6.42 -17.03 10.57
CA SER A 144 6.30 -17.05 9.12
C SER A 144 7.54 -16.47 8.44
N VAL A 145 7.82 -16.89 7.23
CA VAL A 145 8.94 -16.39 6.44
C VAL A 145 8.41 -15.53 5.30
N LEU A 146 8.91 -14.29 5.21
CA LEU A 146 8.67 -13.38 4.09
C LEU A 146 9.88 -13.43 3.15
N SER A 147 9.73 -14.00 1.95
CA SER A 147 10.75 -13.87 0.90
C SER A 147 10.52 -12.58 0.10
N ILE A 148 11.52 -11.70 0.08
CA ILE A 148 11.52 -10.48 -0.74
C ILE A 148 12.41 -10.70 -1.95
N ILE A 149 11.80 -10.76 -3.14
CA ILE A 149 12.51 -10.95 -4.41
C ILE A 149 12.81 -9.58 -5.02
N ILE A 150 14.08 -9.32 -5.29
CA ILE A 150 14.58 -8.05 -5.82
C ILE A 150 15.26 -8.34 -7.17
N PRO A 151 14.55 -8.16 -8.30
CA PRO A 151 15.20 -8.21 -9.61
C PRO A 151 16.09 -6.97 -9.79
N CYS A 152 17.32 -7.19 -10.23
CA CYS A 152 18.30 -6.14 -10.47
C CYS A 152 18.89 -6.27 -11.88
N LEU A 153 19.05 -5.13 -12.57
CA LEU A 153 19.81 -5.04 -13.82
C LEU A 153 20.30 -3.61 -13.95
N ASN A 154 21.62 -3.39 -13.89
CA ASN A 154 22.24 -2.07 -14.03
C ASN A 154 21.61 -0.98 -13.15
N GLU A 155 21.63 -1.20 -11.82
CA GLU A 155 21.06 -0.29 -10.80
C GLU A 155 22.12 0.18 -9.78
N ARG A 156 23.38 0.37 -10.21
CA ARG A 156 24.49 0.79 -9.35
C ARG A 156 24.16 2.01 -8.47
N ARG A 157 23.36 2.96 -9.02
CA ARG A 157 23.03 4.21 -8.33
C ARG A 157 22.01 4.05 -7.21
N THR A 158 21.20 3.01 -7.25
CA THR A 158 20.01 2.86 -6.39
C THR A 158 20.08 1.63 -5.50
N ILE A 159 20.70 0.54 -5.96
CA ILE A 159 20.67 -0.76 -5.29
C ILE A 159 21.20 -0.72 -3.86
N ASN A 160 22.29 0.01 -3.59
CA ASN A 160 22.83 0.12 -2.24
C ASN A 160 21.81 0.70 -1.26
N LYS A 161 21.12 1.77 -1.67
CA LYS A 161 20.10 2.44 -0.83
C LYS A 161 18.91 1.52 -0.58
N VAL A 162 18.46 0.79 -1.59
CA VAL A 162 17.35 -0.18 -1.47
C VAL A 162 17.72 -1.30 -0.51
N LEU A 163 18.86 -1.95 -0.70
CA LEU A 163 19.28 -3.06 0.15
C LEU A 163 19.53 -2.63 1.59
N THR A 164 20.11 -1.45 1.81
CA THR A 164 20.28 -0.89 3.15
C THR A 164 18.96 -0.65 3.86
N LYS A 165 17.97 -0.09 3.16
CA LYS A 165 16.64 0.11 3.73
C LYS A 165 15.95 -1.22 4.05
N ILE A 166 16.05 -2.22 3.17
CA ILE A 166 15.48 -3.56 3.41
C ILE A 166 16.18 -4.27 4.57
N LYS A 167 17.51 -4.14 4.70
CA LYS A 167 18.26 -4.68 5.84
C LYS A 167 17.78 -4.09 7.18
N ASN A 168 17.39 -2.82 7.19
CA ASN A 168 16.91 -2.11 8.38
C ASN A 168 15.38 -2.17 8.54
N LEU A 169 14.66 -2.86 7.64
CA LEU A 169 13.22 -2.97 7.69
C LEU A 169 12.77 -3.72 8.96
N LYS A 170 11.90 -3.08 9.72
CA LYS A 170 11.28 -3.66 10.92
C LYS A 170 9.78 -3.79 10.70
N ILE A 171 9.29 -5.02 10.64
CA ILE A 171 7.87 -5.34 10.58
C ILE A 171 7.46 -5.87 11.96
N ASN A 172 6.97 -4.97 12.81
CA ASN A 172 6.73 -5.29 14.22
C ASN A 172 5.37 -5.95 14.50
N ASN A 173 4.50 -6.00 13.49
CA ASN A 173 3.13 -6.48 13.65
C ASN A 173 3.00 -8.01 13.49
N PHE A 174 4.07 -8.70 13.08
CA PHE A 174 4.06 -10.13 12.81
C PHE A 174 5.36 -10.77 13.29
N ASN A 175 5.30 -12.06 13.66
CA ASN A 175 6.50 -12.85 13.95
C ASN A 175 7.11 -13.33 12.62
N LEU A 176 7.84 -12.44 11.94
CA LEU A 176 8.39 -12.67 10.59
C LEU A 176 9.90 -12.84 10.60
N VAL A 177 10.36 -13.79 9.81
CA VAL A 177 11.74 -13.86 9.32
C VAL A 177 11.77 -13.31 7.90
N ILE A 178 12.64 -12.36 7.64
CA ILE A 178 12.80 -11.77 6.31
C ILE A 178 13.93 -12.53 5.58
N ASP A 179 13.58 -13.08 4.43
CA ASP A 179 14.49 -13.79 3.51
C ASP A 179 14.63 -12.95 2.22
N VAL A 180 15.77 -12.29 2.04
CA VAL A 180 16.00 -11.40 0.89
C VAL A 180 16.71 -12.15 -0.22
N ILE A 181 16.14 -12.12 -1.42
CA ILE A 181 16.64 -12.79 -2.61
C ILE A 181 16.87 -11.75 -3.70
N VAL A 182 18.11 -11.42 -3.97
CA VAL A 182 18.50 -10.53 -5.06
C VAL A 182 18.86 -11.36 -6.27
N VAL A 183 18.22 -11.11 -7.40
CA VAL A 183 18.50 -11.78 -8.67
C VAL A 183 18.96 -10.75 -9.69
N ASP A 184 20.23 -10.79 -10.03
CA ASP A 184 20.84 -9.90 -11.03
C ASP A 184 20.74 -10.51 -12.42
N GLY A 185 20.24 -9.73 -13.38
CA GLY A 185 19.98 -10.14 -14.74
C GLY A 185 21.17 -9.95 -15.71
N GLY A 186 22.39 -9.84 -15.20
CA GLY A 186 23.58 -9.65 -16.03
C GLY A 186 24.09 -8.20 -16.02
N SER A 187 24.10 -7.54 -14.86
CA SER A 187 24.60 -6.17 -14.71
C SER A 187 26.09 -6.05 -15.02
N ASN A 188 26.46 -4.99 -15.72
CA ASN A 188 27.83 -4.65 -16.09
C ASN A 188 28.28 -3.26 -15.56
N ASP A 189 27.47 -2.60 -14.75
CA ASP A 189 27.69 -1.25 -14.21
C ASP A 189 28.33 -1.22 -12.82
N GLY A 190 28.64 -2.38 -12.24
CA GLY A 190 29.15 -2.51 -10.87
C GLY A 190 28.07 -2.79 -9.80
N SER A 191 26.81 -2.97 -10.20
CA SER A 191 25.71 -3.37 -9.27
C SER A 191 26.07 -4.64 -8.48
N VAL A 192 26.63 -5.65 -9.14
CA VAL A 192 27.04 -6.93 -8.54
C VAL A 192 28.02 -6.75 -7.38
N SER A 193 29.02 -5.86 -7.55
CA SER A 193 30.00 -5.56 -6.50
C SER A 193 29.35 -4.95 -5.26
N ILE A 194 28.28 -4.18 -5.44
CA ILE A 194 27.51 -3.60 -4.33
C ILE A 194 26.68 -4.67 -3.63
N ILE A 195 25.96 -5.50 -4.40
CA ILE A 195 25.10 -6.58 -3.85
C ILE A 195 25.93 -7.53 -3.00
N ASN A 196 27.12 -7.89 -3.44
CA ASN A 196 28.05 -8.81 -2.74
C ASN A 196 28.49 -8.33 -1.35
N LYS A 197 28.29 -7.05 -1.01
CA LYS A 197 28.55 -6.51 0.36
C LYS A 197 27.47 -6.92 1.36
N PHE A 198 26.29 -7.31 0.91
CA PHE A 198 25.16 -7.72 1.75
C PHE A 198 25.17 -9.24 1.97
N LYS A 199 26.10 -9.74 2.80
CA LYS A 199 26.33 -11.17 3.03
C LYS A 199 25.14 -11.94 3.61
N ASP A 200 24.22 -11.23 4.27
CA ASP A 200 22.99 -11.81 4.84
C ASP A 200 21.90 -12.07 3.78
N PHE A 201 22.09 -11.57 2.57
CA PHE A 201 21.12 -11.70 1.47
C PHE A 201 21.55 -12.83 0.52
N LYS A 202 20.59 -13.57 0.00
CA LYS A 202 20.82 -14.53 -1.08
C LYS A 202 21.01 -13.79 -2.38
N PHE A 203 22.09 -14.03 -3.05
CA PHE A 203 22.41 -13.41 -4.33
C PHE A 203 22.53 -14.47 -5.42
N TYR A 204 21.87 -14.23 -6.56
CA TYR A 204 21.94 -15.05 -7.76
C TYR A 204 22.22 -14.17 -8.97
N TYR A 205 23.12 -14.64 -9.81
CA TYR A 205 23.48 -14.00 -11.07
C TYR A 205 22.96 -14.84 -12.25
N LEU A 206 22.23 -14.18 -13.16
CA LEU A 206 21.74 -14.77 -14.40
C LEU A 206 22.30 -13.97 -15.57
N SER A 207 22.99 -14.62 -16.50
CA SER A 207 23.48 -13.94 -17.68
C SER A 207 22.31 -13.58 -18.60
N ASN A 208 22.18 -12.28 -18.92
CA ASN A 208 21.24 -11.77 -19.91
C ASN A 208 19.74 -12.07 -19.62
N ALA A 209 19.35 -12.04 -18.36
CA ALA A 209 17.98 -12.30 -17.93
C ALA A 209 17.10 -11.04 -17.87
N GLY A 210 15.89 -11.15 -18.40
CA GLY A 210 14.86 -10.11 -18.25
C GLY A 210 14.27 -10.07 -16.84
N LYS A 211 13.51 -9.00 -16.54
CA LYS A 211 12.82 -8.80 -15.24
C LYS A 211 11.99 -10.04 -14.84
N GLY A 212 11.19 -10.56 -15.78
CA GLY A 212 10.33 -11.72 -15.51
C GLY A 212 11.12 -12.99 -15.21
N GLU A 213 12.23 -13.20 -15.90
CA GLU A 213 13.10 -14.35 -15.67
C GLU A 213 13.77 -14.28 -14.29
N ALA A 214 14.27 -13.11 -13.91
CA ALA A 214 14.83 -12.87 -12.59
C ALA A 214 13.78 -13.10 -11.47
N ILE A 215 12.54 -12.64 -11.65
CA ILE A 215 11.45 -12.85 -10.70
C ILE A 215 11.11 -14.35 -10.59
N LYS A 216 10.96 -15.07 -11.71
CA LYS A 216 10.69 -16.52 -11.72
C LYS A 216 11.77 -17.30 -10.99
N TYR A 217 13.02 -16.99 -11.26
CA TYR A 217 14.13 -17.64 -10.55
C TYR A 217 14.07 -17.35 -9.05
N GLY A 218 13.80 -16.10 -8.67
CA GLY A 218 13.60 -15.75 -7.26
C GLY A 218 12.44 -16.50 -6.60
N ILE A 219 11.32 -16.71 -7.32
CA ILE A 219 10.18 -17.51 -6.82
C ILE A 219 10.61 -18.97 -6.58
N GLU A 220 11.36 -19.54 -7.49
CA GLU A 220 11.89 -20.90 -7.36
C GLU A 220 12.78 -21.05 -6.11
N LYS A 221 13.70 -20.11 -5.89
CA LYS A 221 14.63 -20.10 -4.75
C LYS A 221 14.01 -19.67 -3.43
N SER A 222 12.80 -19.11 -3.45
CA SER A 222 12.10 -18.65 -2.23
C SER A 222 11.61 -19.82 -1.38
N LYS A 223 11.75 -19.66 -0.06
CA LYS A 223 11.24 -20.59 0.96
C LYS A 223 10.18 -19.97 1.86
N GLY A 224 9.77 -18.72 1.56
CA GLY A 224 8.81 -17.98 2.37
C GLY A 224 7.38 -18.51 2.25
N ASP A 225 6.59 -18.25 3.28
CA ASP A 225 5.14 -18.45 3.29
C ASP A 225 4.44 -17.32 2.50
N VAL A 226 5.06 -16.14 2.52
CA VAL A 226 4.68 -14.97 1.73
C VAL A 226 5.84 -14.58 0.83
N ILE A 227 5.55 -14.27 -0.43
CA ILE A 227 6.54 -13.81 -1.41
C ILE A 227 6.16 -12.40 -1.84
N ALA A 228 7.08 -11.45 -1.65
CA ALA A 228 6.93 -10.08 -2.12
C ALA A 228 7.93 -9.76 -3.24
N PHE A 229 7.49 -9.03 -4.26
CA PHE A 229 8.35 -8.42 -5.27
C PHE A 229 8.64 -6.98 -4.88
N PHE A 230 9.91 -6.61 -4.91
CA PHE A 230 10.33 -5.23 -4.63
C PHE A 230 11.40 -4.80 -5.66
N PRO A 231 11.22 -3.66 -6.35
CA PRO A 231 12.16 -3.23 -7.38
C PRO A 231 13.45 -2.66 -6.78
N SER A 232 14.55 -2.76 -7.53
CA SER A 232 15.88 -2.27 -7.14
C SER A 232 16.12 -0.77 -7.41
N ASP A 233 15.14 -0.07 -7.97
CA ASP A 233 15.26 1.27 -8.56
C ASP A 233 15.04 2.44 -7.59
N ASN A 234 14.69 2.15 -6.32
CA ASN A 234 14.38 3.12 -5.27
C ASN A 234 13.22 4.08 -5.59
N GLU A 235 12.33 3.70 -6.51
CA GLU A 235 11.12 4.48 -6.80
C GLU A 235 10.01 4.26 -5.74
N TYR A 236 10.03 3.12 -5.03
CA TYR A 236 9.07 2.77 -3.97
C TYR A 236 9.65 2.94 -2.58
N ASN A 237 8.78 3.18 -1.59
CA ASN A 237 9.18 3.17 -0.19
C ASN A 237 9.17 1.72 0.36
N VAL A 238 10.27 1.32 1.00
CA VAL A 238 10.41 -0.01 1.61
C VAL A 238 9.39 -0.25 2.72
N ASP A 239 8.99 0.79 3.46
CA ASP A 239 7.98 0.69 4.51
C ASP A 239 6.60 0.27 4.00
N ASP A 240 6.33 0.46 2.70
CA ASP A 240 5.07 0.01 2.08
C ASP A 240 4.97 -1.52 1.98
N LEU A 241 6.10 -2.26 2.14
CA LEU A 241 6.07 -3.73 2.23
C LEU A 241 5.16 -4.21 3.36
N GLU A 242 5.17 -3.56 4.52
CA GLU A 242 4.26 -3.92 5.61
C GLU A 242 2.79 -3.79 5.19
N LYS A 243 2.43 -2.72 4.46
CA LYS A 243 1.05 -2.54 3.95
C LYS A 243 0.63 -3.66 3.01
N ILE A 244 1.54 -4.11 2.15
CA ILE A 244 1.24 -5.10 1.11
C ILE A 244 1.15 -6.50 1.70
N ILE A 245 2.01 -6.87 2.65
CA ILE A 245 1.99 -8.22 3.24
C ILE A 245 0.89 -8.38 4.29
N THR A 246 0.48 -7.29 4.97
CA THR A 246 -0.50 -7.34 6.07
C THR A 246 -1.79 -8.08 5.69
N PRO A 247 -2.43 -7.81 4.54
CA PRO A 247 -3.65 -8.53 4.18
C PRO A 247 -3.43 -10.03 3.96
N ILE A 248 -2.23 -10.45 3.51
CA ILE A 248 -1.90 -11.87 3.32
C ILE A 248 -1.68 -12.53 4.68
N MET A 249 -0.91 -11.90 5.55
CA MET A 249 -0.63 -12.39 6.90
C MET A 249 -1.90 -12.54 7.75
N LEU A 250 -2.91 -11.73 7.48
CA LEU A 250 -4.22 -11.79 8.14
C LEU A 250 -5.23 -12.69 7.40
N ASN A 251 -4.80 -13.47 6.40
CA ASN A 251 -5.66 -14.33 5.56
C ASN A 251 -6.86 -13.61 4.92
N GLN A 252 -6.73 -12.31 4.65
CA GLN A 252 -7.77 -11.47 4.03
C GLN A 252 -7.69 -11.48 2.52
N SER A 253 -6.51 -11.75 1.97
CA SER A 253 -6.26 -11.92 0.55
C SER A 253 -5.06 -12.81 0.32
N LYS A 254 -5.01 -13.49 -0.82
CA LYS A 254 -3.85 -14.27 -1.26
C LYS A 254 -2.95 -13.54 -2.23
N ALA A 255 -3.37 -12.38 -2.71
CA ALA A 255 -2.60 -11.53 -3.61
C ALA A 255 -2.87 -10.05 -3.32
N VAL A 256 -1.83 -9.23 -3.24
CA VAL A 256 -1.91 -7.80 -2.96
C VAL A 256 -1.00 -7.03 -3.91
N TYR A 257 -1.54 -5.98 -4.51
CA TYR A 257 -0.85 -5.08 -5.42
C TYR A 257 -0.69 -3.70 -4.78
N GLY A 258 0.51 -3.14 -4.81
CA GLY A 258 0.73 -1.76 -4.39
C GLY A 258 0.37 -0.80 -5.50
N SER A 259 -0.69 -0.03 -5.37
CA SER A 259 -1.12 0.92 -6.39
C SER A 259 -0.54 2.31 -6.16
N ARG A 260 0.07 2.86 -7.22
CA ARG A 260 0.55 4.24 -7.30
C ARG A 260 -0.57 5.22 -7.67
N MET A 261 -1.68 4.69 -8.21
CA MET A 261 -2.78 5.46 -8.79
C MET A 261 -3.90 5.76 -7.81
N ILE A 262 -4.01 5.02 -6.71
CA ILE A 262 -5.04 5.23 -5.69
C ILE A 262 -4.88 6.60 -5.01
N LYS A 263 -3.65 7.11 -4.92
CA LYS A 263 -3.38 8.51 -4.59
C LYS A 263 -3.14 9.27 -5.89
N SER A 264 -3.91 10.28 -6.20
CA SER A 264 -3.85 11.11 -7.43
C SER A 264 -2.50 11.82 -7.67
N ILE A 265 -1.53 11.62 -6.79
CA ILE A 265 -0.19 12.22 -6.78
C ILE A 265 0.63 11.89 -8.05
N LEU A 266 0.41 10.73 -8.66
CA LEU A 266 1.20 10.31 -9.82
C LEU A 266 0.98 11.20 -11.05
N GLU A 267 -0.23 11.67 -11.31
CA GLU A 267 -0.52 12.51 -12.49
C GLU A 267 0.25 13.84 -12.44
N ASP A 268 0.32 14.47 -11.26
CA ASP A 268 1.06 15.73 -11.06
C ASP A 268 2.58 15.53 -11.14
N GLN A 269 3.08 14.42 -10.64
CA GLN A 269 4.50 14.08 -10.74
C GLN A 269 4.92 13.80 -12.19
N LEU A 270 4.12 13.07 -12.95
CA LEU A 270 4.38 12.81 -14.37
C LEU A 270 4.40 14.11 -15.18
N SER A 271 3.49 15.03 -14.92
CA SER A 271 3.43 16.34 -15.57
C SER A 271 4.71 17.17 -15.33
N LYS A 272 5.27 17.13 -14.12
CA LYS A 272 6.54 17.79 -13.79
C LYS A 272 7.75 17.14 -14.46
N ILE A 273 7.79 15.80 -14.54
CA ILE A 273 8.91 15.03 -15.09
C ILE A 273 8.99 15.16 -16.62
N TYR A 274 7.85 15.15 -17.30
CA TYR A 274 7.75 15.16 -18.76
C TYR A 274 7.34 16.51 -19.34
N LYS A 275 7.52 17.60 -18.59
CA LYS A 275 7.13 18.97 -18.98
C LYS A 275 7.55 19.35 -20.42
N ASN A 276 8.70 18.85 -20.89
CA ASN A 276 9.27 19.13 -22.20
C ASN A 276 9.05 18.02 -23.25
N ASN A 277 8.25 16.97 -22.95
CA ASN A 277 7.97 15.89 -23.88
C ASN A 277 6.50 15.48 -23.80
N THR A 278 5.67 16.20 -24.55
CA THR A 278 4.21 16.06 -24.58
C THR A 278 3.75 14.64 -24.94
N ILE A 279 4.41 14.00 -25.91
CA ILE A 279 4.05 12.65 -26.37
C ILE A 279 4.30 11.63 -25.23
N THR A 280 5.46 11.68 -24.59
CA THR A 280 5.78 10.77 -23.47
C THR A 280 4.87 11.01 -22.28
N LEU A 281 4.49 12.27 -22.03
CA LEU A 281 3.52 12.62 -20.98
C LEU A 281 2.15 12.01 -21.28
N LEU A 282 1.64 12.18 -22.50
CA LEU A 282 0.36 11.63 -22.93
C LEU A 282 0.35 10.09 -22.84
N LEU A 283 1.39 9.43 -23.38
CA LEU A 283 1.54 7.98 -23.30
C LEU A 283 1.61 7.49 -21.83
N SER A 284 2.32 8.19 -20.96
CA SER A 284 2.43 7.83 -19.54
C SER A 284 1.12 8.05 -18.77
N LYS A 285 0.36 9.08 -19.13
CA LYS A 285 -0.91 9.46 -18.49
C LYS A 285 -2.08 8.59 -18.95
N TYR A 286 -2.18 8.36 -20.25
CA TYR A 286 -3.34 7.67 -20.85
C TYR A 286 -3.09 6.19 -21.13
N GLY A 287 -1.83 5.76 -21.31
CA GLY A 287 -1.49 4.37 -21.58
C GLY A 287 -1.98 3.41 -20.49
N GLY A 288 -1.82 3.80 -19.21
CA GLY A 288 -2.35 3.03 -18.09
C GLY A 288 -3.88 2.95 -18.08
N LYS A 289 -4.56 4.07 -18.39
CA LYS A 289 -6.04 4.12 -18.48
C LYS A 289 -6.57 3.25 -19.61
N LEU A 290 -5.90 3.26 -20.76
CA LEU A 290 -6.25 2.42 -21.90
C LEU A 290 -6.12 0.93 -21.55
N ILE A 291 -5.04 0.53 -20.91
CA ILE A 291 -4.85 -0.86 -20.47
C ILE A 291 -5.91 -1.27 -19.45
N ASN A 292 -6.26 -0.38 -18.51
CA ASN A 292 -7.34 -0.66 -17.56
C ASN A 292 -8.69 -0.85 -18.26
N LEU A 293 -8.95 -0.08 -19.31
CA LEU A 293 -10.15 -0.25 -20.15
C LEU A 293 -10.15 -1.62 -20.84
N PHE A 294 -9.02 -2.06 -21.40
CA PHE A 294 -8.90 -3.40 -21.98
C PHE A 294 -9.10 -4.50 -20.93
N ILE A 295 -8.51 -4.34 -19.73
CA ILE A 295 -8.69 -5.30 -18.64
C ILE A 295 -10.18 -5.38 -18.23
N LEU A 296 -10.86 -4.25 -18.13
CA LEU A 296 -12.29 -4.21 -17.82
C LEU A 296 -13.11 -4.89 -18.91
N ALA A 297 -12.85 -4.56 -20.18
CA ALA A 297 -13.61 -5.10 -21.32
C ALA A 297 -13.42 -6.63 -21.51
N PHE A 298 -12.19 -7.13 -21.39
CA PHE A 298 -11.87 -8.53 -21.67
C PHE A 298 -11.97 -9.44 -20.46
N TYR A 299 -11.73 -8.93 -19.24
CA TYR A 299 -11.67 -9.75 -18.02
C TYR A 299 -12.75 -9.40 -17.00
N ASN A 300 -13.57 -8.38 -17.28
CA ASN A 300 -14.59 -7.89 -16.34
C ASN A 300 -14.01 -7.63 -14.92
N MET A 301 -12.80 -7.07 -14.88
CA MET A 301 -12.08 -6.74 -13.65
C MET A 301 -11.60 -5.30 -13.69
N SER A 302 -11.59 -4.64 -12.53
CA SER A 302 -10.99 -3.32 -12.38
C SER A 302 -9.68 -3.44 -11.61
N ILE A 303 -8.62 -2.84 -12.16
CA ILE A 303 -7.33 -2.69 -11.51
C ILE A 303 -6.85 -1.25 -11.71
N SER A 304 -6.42 -0.60 -10.63
CA SER A 304 -6.00 0.79 -10.73
C SER A 304 -4.59 0.94 -11.28
N ASP A 305 -3.69 -0.02 -10.99
CA ASP A 305 -2.28 0.02 -11.40
C ASP A 305 -1.74 -1.35 -11.85
N PRO A 306 -1.99 -1.75 -13.10
CA PRO A 306 -1.52 -3.04 -13.61
C PRO A 306 0.00 -3.16 -13.71
N PHE A 307 0.70 -2.02 -13.83
CA PHE A 307 2.15 -1.97 -13.99
C PHE A 307 2.94 -1.81 -12.69
N THR A 308 2.30 -1.86 -11.55
CA THR A 308 3.03 -1.76 -10.30
C THR A 308 4.09 -2.85 -10.17
N SER A 309 5.27 -2.50 -9.69
CA SER A 309 6.35 -3.48 -9.47
C SER A 309 6.35 -4.05 -8.07
N ILE A 310 5.57 -3.48 -7.14
CA ILE A 310 5.50 -3.93 -5.76
C ILE A 310 4.22 -4.73 -5.55
N LYS A 311 4.37 -6.03 -5.28
CA LYS A 311 3.29 -7.00 -5.12
C LYS A 311 3.66 -8.00 -4.05
N ALA A 312 2.67 -8.59 -3.38
CA ALA A 312 2.88 -9.72 -2.50
C ALA A 312 1.82 -10.80 -2.69
N PHE A 313 2.21 -12.03 -2.40
CA PHE A 313 1.39 -13.21 -2.66
C PHE A 313 1.55 -14.25 -1.55
N ASP A 314 0.50 -15.01 -1.29
CA ASP A 314 0.61 -16.32 -0.69
C ASP A 314 1.54 -17.20 -1.55
N ALA A 315 2.55 -17.80 -0.94
CA ALA A 315 3.59 -18.51 -1.68
C ALA A 315 3.05 -19.73 -2.43
N LYS A 316 2.10 -20.46 -1.83
CA LYS A 316 1.48 -21.64 -2.47
C LYS A 316 0.70 -21.23 -3.70
N LEU A 317 -0.08 -20.13 -3.61
CA LEU A 317 -0.80 -19.58 -4.74
C LEU A 317 0.19 -19.17 -5.85
N LEU A 318 1.19 -18.34 -5.54
CA LEU A 318 2.12 -17.82 -6.56
C LEU A 318 2.87 -18.95 -7.29
N LYS A 319 3.40 -19.93 -6.55
CA LYS A 319 4.09 -21.09 -7.13
C LYS A 319 3.17 -21.96 -8.00
N SER A 320 1.88 -22.01 -7.68
CA SER A 320 0.88 -22.74 -8.48
C SER A 320 0.52 -22.06 -9.81
N LEU A 321 0.96 -20.82 -10.05
CA LEU A 321 0.66 -20.09 -11.28
C LEU A 321 1.49 -20.55 -12.49
N GLN A 322 2.62 -21.24 -12.29
CA GLN A 322 3.49 -21.77 -13.36
C GLN A 322 3.82 -20.68 -14.41
N LEU A 323 4.49 -19.64 -13.98
CA LEU A 323 4.79 -18.46 -14.81
C LEU A 323 5.81 -18.76 -15.90
N ASN A 324 5.58 -18.25 -17.12
CA ASN A 324 6.40 -18.54 -18.31
C ASN A 324 7.09 -17.30 -18.88
N ARG A 325 6.48 -16.11 -18.73
CA ARG A 325 6.99 -14.89 -19.35
C ARG A 325 8.34 -14.46 -18.77
N LYS A 326 9.18 -13.84 -19.62
CA LYS A 326 10.56 -13.46 -19.28
C LYS A 326 10.75 -11.95 -19.09
N GLY A 327 9.85 -11.14 -19.64
CA GLY A 327 9.93 -9.67 -19.66
C GLY A 327 8.98 -8.99 -18.67
N PHE A 328 8.60 -7.75 -19.01
CA PHE A 328 7.61 -6.96 -18.25
C PHE A 328 6.19 -7.52 -18.37
N ASP A 329 5.92 -8.32 -19.39
CA ASP A 329 4.65 -9.04 -19.59
C ASP A 329 4.35 -10.09 -18.52
N LEU A 330 5.33 -10.46 -17.69
CA LEU A 330 5.13 -11.29 -16.51
C LEU A 330 4.08 -10.70 -15.55
N ASP A 331 4.06 -9.38 -15.37
CA ASP A 331 3.11 -8.71 -14.48
C ASP A 331 1.65 -8.98 -14.93
N PHE A 332 1.41 -9.03 -16.24
CA PHE A 332 0.11 -9.37 -16.81
C PHE A 332 -0.18 -10.86 -16.80
N GLU A 333 0.84 -11.71 -16.97
CA GLU A 333 0.68 -13.15 -16.82
C GLU A 333 0.18 -13.52 -15.42
N VAL A 334 0.78 -12.92 -14.37
CA VAL A 334 0.33 -13.12 -13.00
C VAL A 334 -1.13 -12.70 -12.84
N PHE A 335 -1.50 -11.50 -13.33
CA PHE A 335 -2.87 -11.00 -13.29
C PHE A 335 -3.86 -11.97 -13.96
N ILE A 336 -3.58 -12.41 -15.20
CA ILE A 336 -4.46 -13.30 -15.99
C ILE A 336 -4.60 -14.65 -15.31
N LYS A 337 -3.51 -15.22 -14.79
CA LYS A 337 -3.54 -16.53 -14.11
C LYS A 337 -4.28 -16.46 -12.77
N LEU A 338 -4.19 -15.35 -12.04
CA LEU A 338 -5.03 -15.10 -10.86
C LEU A 338 -6.50 -15.06 -11.25
N HIS A 339 -6.84 -14.35 -12.34
CA HIS A 339 -8.20 -14.27 -12.84
C HIS A 339 -8.74 -15.66 -13.25
N LYS A 340 -7.98 -16.44 -14.04
CA LYS A 340 -8.34 -17.81 -14.42
C LYS A 340 -8.56 -18.73 -13.20
N LYS A 341 -7.84 -18.50 -12.10
CA LYS A 341 -8.04 -19.22 -10.82
C LYS A 341 -9.17 -18.63 -9.95
N LYS A 342 -9.88 -17.62 -10.42
CA LYS A 342 -10.92 -16.89 -9.65
C LYS A 342 -10.37 -16.34 -8.32
N CYS A 343 -9.09 -16.01 -8.29
CA CYS A 343 -8.44 -15.44 -7.12
C CYS A 343 -8.47 -13.91 -7.21
N PHE A 344 -9.21 -13.30 -6.31
CA PHE A 344 -9.24 -11.84 -6.18
C PHE A 344 -7.95 -11.35 -5.52
N PHE A 345 -7.48 -10.20 -5.99
CA PHE A 345 -6.39 -9.46 -5.37
C PHE A 345 -6.90 -8.16 -4.76
N LEU A 346 -6.11 -7.63 -3.85
CA LEU A 346 -6.36 -6.34 -3.25
C LEU A 346 -5.35 -5.32 -3.77
N GLU A 347 -5.79 -4.08 -3.87
CA GLU A 347 -4.89 -2.97 -4.11
C GLU A 347 -4.76 -2.13 -2.86
N VAL A 348 -3.54 -1.74 -2.53
CA VAL A 348 -3.24 -0.84 -1.40
C VAL A 348 -2.40 0.34 -1.91
N PRO A 349 -2.64 1.56 -1.43
CA PRO A 349 -1.87 2.72 -1.86
C PRO A 349 -0.42 2.62 -1.40
N VAL A 350 0.52 2.93 -2.28
CA VAL A 350 1.96 2.95 -2.01
C VAL A 350 2.59 4.27 -2.42
N HIS A 351 3.67 4.63 -1.73
CA HIS A 351 4.46 5.80 -2.08
C HIS A 351 5.32 5.50 -3.31
N PHE A 352 5.30 6.41 -4.26
CA PHE A 352 6.03 6.27 -5.49
C PHE A 352 6.69 7.59 -5.88
N LYS A 353 7.99 7.54 -6.20
CA LYS A 353 8.79 8.67 -6.68
C LYS A 353 9.41 8.29 -8.02
N PRO A 354 8.75 8.65 -9.14
CA PRO A 354 9.21 8.23 -10.47
C PRO A 354 10.55 8.82 -10.85
N ARG A 355 11.36 8.04 -11.58
CA ARG A 355 12.61 8.46 -12.18
C ARG A 355 12.38 9.10 -13.55
N THR A 356 13.26 10.04 -13.90
CA THR A 356 13.32 10.57 -15.25
C THR A 356 14.04 9.58 -16.19
N PRO A 357 13.89 9.70 -17.53
CA PRO A 357 14.68 8.90 -18.48
C PRO A 357 16.19 9.04 -18.26
N LYS A 358 16.68 10.25 -17.93
CA LYS A 358 18.09 10.51 -17.60
C LYS A 358 18.57 9.78 -16.32
N GLN A 359 17.66 9.40 -15.46
CA GLN A 359 17.92 8.65 -14.22
C GLN A 359 17.79 7.12 -14.41
N GLY A 360 17.61 6.64 -15.65
CA GLY A 360 17.63 5.22 -15.99
C GLY A 360 16.27 4.52 -16.00
N LYS A 361 15.18 5.23 -16.31
CA LYS A 361 13.86 4.60 -16.54
C LYS A 361 13.95 3.64 -17.75
N LYS A 362 13.60 2.36 -17.53
CA LYS A 362 13.83 1.26 -18.50
C LYS A 362 12.60 0.85 -19.29
N ILE A 363 11.39 1.12 -18.79
CA ILE A 363 10.14 0.75 -19.48
C ILE A 363 9.95 1.61 -20.70
N THR A 364 9.73 0.98 -21.86
CA THR A 364 9.51 1.62 -23.16
C THR A 364 8.03 1.51 -23.60
N ALA A 365 7.64 2.30 -24.60
CA ALA A 365 6.31 2.19 -25.23
C ALA A 365 6.07 0.81 -25.87
N LEU A 366 7.14 0.19 -26.40
CA LEU A 366 7.08 -1.14 -26.99
C LEU A 366 6.76 -2.22 -25.95
N ASP A 367 7.23 -2.07 -24.69
CA ASP A 367 6.86 -2.98 -23.61
C ASP A 367 5.36 -2.87 -23.30
N GLY A 368 4.81 -1.65 -23.33
CA GLY A 368 3.37 -1.42 -23.20
C GLY A 368 2.56 -2.11 -24.29
N LEU A 369 2.98 -2.01 -25.54
CA LEU A 369 2.33 -2.68 -26.66
C LEU A 369 2.38 -4.21 -26.52
N LYS A 370 3.53 -4.79 -26.16
CA LYS A 370 3.66 -6.24 -25.88
C LYS A 370 2.68 -6.69 -24.79
N CYS A 371 2.51 -5.89 -23.75
CA CYS A 371 1.56 -6.17 -22.68
C CYS A 371 0.10 -6.18 -23.17
N ILE A 372 -0.28 -5.20 -24.01
CA ILE A 372 -1.63 -5.15 -24.62
C ILE A 372 -1.88 -6.36 -25.50
N PHE A 373 -0.93 -6.69 -26.39
CA PHE A 373 -1.02 -7.89 -27.22
C PHE A 373 -1.21 -9.15 -26.36
N TYR A 374 -0.43 -9.27 -25.31
CA TYR A 374 -0.55 -10.42 -24.42
C TYR A 374 -1.91 -10.48 -23.72
N LEU A 375 -2.46 -9.35 -23.26
CA LEU A 375 -3.79 -9.29 -22.65
C LEU A 375 -4.88 -9.75 -23.62
N ILE A 376 -4.83 -9.31 -24.89
CA ILE A 376 -5.82 -9.68 -25.90
C ILE A 376 -5.70 -11.17 -26.24
N PHE A 377 -4.53 -11.64 -26.62
CA PHE A 377 -4.35 -13.02 -27.07
C PHE A 377 -4.58 -14.06 -25.98
N SER A 378 -4.22 -13.76 -24.72
CA SER A 378 -4.43 -14.70 -23.60
C SER A 378 -5.89 -14.89 -23.19
N LYS A 379 -6.81 -14.10 -23.73
CA LYS A 379 -8.25 -14.31 -23.57
C LYS A 379 -8.76 -15.44 -24.45
N PHE A 380 -8.11 -15.64 -25.61
CA PHE A 380 -8.51 -16.63 -26.61
C PHE A 380 -7.72 -17.95 -26.51
N LEU A 381 -6.71 -17.98 -25.66
CA LEU A 381 -5.91 -19.16 -25.27
C LEU A 381 -6.33 -19.65 -23.88
#